data_47cdc01634123ac4e933fc2502877634
#
_entry.id   47cdc01634123ac4e933fc2502877634
#
_cell.length_a   1.000
_cell.length_b   1.000
_cell.length_c   1.000
_cell.angle_alpha   90.00
_cell.angle_beta   90.00
_cell.angle_gamma   90.00
#
_symmetry.space_group_name_H-M   'P 1'
#
loop_
_entity.id
_entity.type
_entity.pdbx_description
1 polymer ?
#
loop_
_entity_poly.entity_id
_entity_poly.type
_entity_poly.pdbx_seq_one_letter_code
_entity_poly.pdbx_strand_id
1 'polypeptide(L)' 'MKRKRHSKSAFQQCRYYEVDNIYEYMVETYINGNFSTFRELYGELCKDARRDFVDFLLSEV' A
#
# COMPACT_ATOMS: atom_id res chain seq x y z
N MET A 1 18.38 14.00 3.06
CA MET A 1 17.96 13.66 2.83
C MET A 1 17.10 13.24 2.68
N LYS A 2 16.51 13.04 2.58
CA LYS A 2 15.70 12.67 2.47
C LYS A 2 15.26 11.68 2.06
N ARG A 3 14.82 11.11 2.39
CA ARG A 3 14.46 10.11 2.12
C ARG A 3 13.36 9.97 1.30
N LYS A 4 13.10 9.21 0.58
CA LYS A 4 12.09 9.00 -0.24
C LYS A 4 11.28 7.91 0.14
N ARG A 5 10.57 7.94 1.21
CA ARG A 5 9.82 6.89 1.68
C ARG A 5 8.64 6.61 0.86
N HIS A 6 8.03 7.51 0.15
CA HIS A 6 6.85 7.24 -0.64
C HIS A 6 7.20 7.05 -2.09
N SER A 7 8.25 6.31 -2.36
CA SER A 7 8.62 6.03 -3.73
C SER A 7 8.68 4.54 -4.01
N LYS A 8 8.14 3.72 -3.14
CA LYS A 8 8.15 2.29 -3.34
C LYS A 8 7.04 1.86 -4.27
N SER A 9 7.35 0.96 -5.20
CA SER A 9 6.33 0.39 -6.06
C SER A 9 5.59 -0.69 -5.28
N ALA A 10 4.44 -1.13 -5.83
CA ALA A 10 3.69 -2.20 -5.18
C ALA A 10 4.55 -3.45 -5.02
N PHE A 11 5.34 -3.76 -6.03
CA PHE A 11 6.21 -4.92 -5.98
C PHE A 11 7.21 -4.82 -4.82
N GLN A 12 7.80 -3.65 -4.66
CA GLN A 12 8.76 -3.43 -3.59
C GLN A 12 8.11 -3.54 -2.23
N GLN A 13 6.90 -3.04 -2.09
CA GLN A 13 6.17 -3.14 -0.84
C GLN A 13 5.84 -4.59 -0.52
N CYS A 14 5.44 -5.36 -1.53
CA CYS A 14 5.16 -6.78 -1.33
C CYS A 14 6.37 -7.50 -0.79
N ARG A 15 7.53 -7.21 -1.35
CA ARG A 15 8.74 -7.86 -0.89
C ARG A 15 9.15 -7.41 0.50
N TYR A 16 9.01 -6.14 0.75
CA TYR A 16 9.41 -5.59 2.04
C TYR A 16 8.57 -6.15 3.18
N TYR A 17 7.28 -6.29 2.96
CA TYR A 17 6.39 -6.81 4.00
C TYR A 17 6.11 -8.30 3.85
N GLU A 18 6.73 -8.92 2.86
CA GLU A 18 6.61 -10.38 2.65
C GLU A 18 5.16 -10.81 2.49
N VAL A 19 4.44 -10.09 1.64
CA VAL A 19 3.05 -10.42 1.34
C VAL A 19 2.90 -10.65 -0.16
N ASP A 20 1.89 -11.41 -0.55
CA ASP A 20 1.66 -11.70 -1.95
C ASP A 20 1.05 -10.51 -2.69
N ASN A 21 0.15 -9.80 -2.03
CA ASN A 21 -0.50 -8.66 -2.66
C ASN A 21 -0.62 -7.55 -1.64
N ILE A 22 0.17 -6.49 -1.84
CA ILE A 22 0.20 -5.40 -0.88
C ILE A 22 -1.15 -4.69 -0.80
N TYR A 23 -1.90 -4.66 -1.90
CA TYR A 23 -3.18 -3.97 -1.90
C TYR A 23 -4.18 -4.70 -1.01
N GLU A 24 -4.20 -6.03 -1.10
CA GLU A 24 -5.07 -6.81 -0.23
C GLU A 24 -4.67 -6.66 1.22
N TYR A 25 -3.37 -6.64 1.46
CA TYR A 25 -2.87 -6.47 2.82
C TYR A 25 -3.30 -5.12 3.39
N MET A 26 -3.24 -4.08 2.56
CA MET A 26 -3.66 -2.75 2.99
C MET A 26 -5.15 -2.72 3.31
N VAL A 27 -5.95 -3.37 2.49
CA VAL A 27 -7.39 -3.42 2.74
C VAL A 27 -7.65 -4.15 4.07
N GLU A 28 -6.94 -5.21 4.31
CA GLU A 28 -7.08 -5.95 5.56
C GLU A 28 -6.74 -5.11 6.77
N THR A 29 -5.65 -4.33 6.69
CA THR A 29 -5.28 -3.49 7.82
C THR A 29 -6.38 -2.46 8.09
N TYR A 30 -7.00 -1.96 7.04
CA TYR A 30 -8.07 -0.98 7.19
C TYR A 30 -9.30 -1.62 7.84
N ILE A 31 -9.68 -2.79 7.35
CA ILE A 31 -10.85 -3.48 7.87
C ILE A 31 -10.66 -3.86 9.34
N ASN A 32 -9.45 -4.24 9.70
CA ASN A 32 -9.15 -4.61 11.07
C ASN A 32 -8.98 -3.42 12.02
N GLY A 33 -9.09 -2.22 11.50
CA GLY A 33 -8.98 -1.04 12.33
C GLY A 33 -7.56 -0.55 12.54
N ASN A 34 -6.60 -1.13 11.85
CA ASN A 34 -5.20 -0.71 11.98
C ASN A 34 -4.91 0.45 11.05
N PHE A 35 -5.56 1.57 11.32
CA PHE A 35 -5.49 2.72 10.43
C PHE A 35 -4.08 3.31 10.36
N SER A 36 -3.35 3.25 11.46
CA SER A 36 -1.98 3.75 11.46
C SER A 36 -1.13 3.00 10.46
N THR A 37 -1.23 1.68 10.49
CA THR A 37 -0.48 0.84 9.57
C THR A 37 -0.90 1.11 8.13
N PHE A 38 -2.20 1.23 7.91
CA PHE A 38 -2.70 1.50 6.57
C PHE A 38 -2.13 2.81 6.03
N ARG A 39 -2.11 3.84 6.86
CA ARG A 39 -1.60 5.15 6.43
C ARG A 39 -0.13 5.09 6.11
N GLU A 40 0.63 4.34 6.90
CA GLU A 40 2.05 4.19 6.64
C GLU A 40 2.28 3.48 5.31
N LEU A 41 1.54 2.42 5.07
CA LEU A 41 1.70 1.67 3.83
C LEU A 41 1.36 2.55 2.63
N TYR A 42 0.25 3.23 2.71
CA TYR A 42 -0.17 4.10 1.62
C TYR A 42 0.84 5.21 1.38
N GLY A 43 1.36 5.79 2.46
CA GLY A 43 2.30 6.89 2.35
C GLY A 43 3.62 6.47 1.75
N GLU A 44 4.00 5.21 1.89
CA GLU A 44 5.26 4.72 1.34
C GLU A 44 5.17 4.36 -0.14
N LEU A 45 3.97 4.21 -0.65
CA LEU A 45 3.81 3.87 -2.07
C LEU A 45 4.08 5.09 -2.95
N CYS A 46 4.63 4.83 -4.13
CA CYS A 46 4.82 5.89 -5.09
C CYS A 46 3.47 6.27 -5.68
N LYS A 47 3.43 7.37 -6.44
CA LYS A 47 2.20 7.86 -7.01
C LYS A 47 1.48 6.85 -7.87
N ASP A 48 2.23 6.18 -8.73
CA ASP A 48 1.64 5.19 -9.63
C ASP A 48 1.03 4.05 -8.86
N ALA A 49 1.70 3.61 -7.80
CA ALA A 49 1.19 2.52 -6.99
C ALA A 49 -0.07 2.92 -6.24
N ARG A 50 -0.12 4.17 -5.78
CA ARG A 50 -1.33 4.66 -5.11
C ARG A 50 -2.51 4.66 -6.05
N ARG A 51 -2.27 5.04 -7.29
CA ARG A 51 -3.31 5.04 -8.29
C ARG A 51 -3.79 3.62 -8.57
N ASP A 52 -2.84 2.68 -8.67
CA ASP A 52 -3.19 1.29 -8.87
C ASP A 52 -4.02 0.76 -7.69
N PHE A 53 -3.68 1.20 -6.49
CA PHE A 53 -4.41 0.76 -5.31
C PHE A 53 -5.86 1.25 -5.37
N VAL A 54 -6.06 2.49 -5.78
CA VAL A 54 -7.42 3.01 -5.90
C VAL A 54 -8.19 2.25 -6.96
N ASP A 55 -7.55 1.95 -8.08
CA ASP A 55 -8.18 1.15 -9.13
C ASP A 55 -8.54 -0.23 -8.61
N PHE A 56 -7.65 -0.82 -7.81
CA PHE A 56 -7.90 -2.12 -7.23
C PHE A 56 -9.14 -2.07 -6.33
N LEU A 57 -9.23 -1.04 -5.50
CA LEU A 57 -10.39 -0.88 -4.61
C LEU A 57 -11.68 -0.77 -5.41
N LEU A 58 -11.65 0.04 -6.45
CA LEU A 58 -12.84 0.25 -7.26
C LEU A 58 -13.28 -1.01 -7.97
N SER A 59 -12.33 -1.84 -8.37
CA SER A 59 -12.71 -3.06 -9.06
C SER A 59 -13.16 -4.15 -8.10
N GLU A 60 -12.81 -4.05 -6.82
CA GLU A 60 -13.22 -5.06 -5.84
C GLU A 60 -14.59 -4.77 -5.25
N VAL A 61 -15.06 -3.53 -5.39
CA VAL A 61 -16.40 -3.20 -4.91
C VAL A 61 -17.41 -3.23 -6.07
#